data_c459999bcb59b37b6d931683e4290687
#
_entry.id   c459999bcb59b37b6d931683e4290687
#
_cell.length_a   1.000
_cell.length_b   1.000
_cell.length_c   1.000
_cell.angle_alpha   90.00
_cell.angle_beta   90.00
_cell.angle_gamma   90.00
#
_symmetry.space_group_name_H-M   'P 1'
#
loop_
_entity.id
_entity.type
_entity.pdbx_description
1 polymer ?
#
loop_
_entity_poly.entity_id
_entity_poly.type
_entity_poly.pdbx_seq_one_letter_code
_entity_poly.pdbx_strand_id
1 'polypeptide(L)'
;MKTLYALAFTLGLAGCAGVPVEKYRAEQPKLDLAEYFNGTLDGWGMFQDRSGEVVKRFHVVIEARWQGNTGTLDERFTWSDGTTSQRVWTLVKDGEGRYTGRADDVIGTAVGEAAGNALRWRYVLALPVDGKTWHVDFDDWMFLMDDKVMLNRSLMSKWGFRLGEVTLSFRKR
;
A
#
# COMPACT_ATOMS: atom_id res chain seq x y z
N MET A 1 28.79 58.18 4.75
CA MET A 1 28.56 56.95 3.96
C MET A 1 28.10 55.89 4.92
N LYS A 2 26.81 55.56 4.92
CA LYS A 2 26.22 54.51 5.76
C LYS A 2 25.95 53.28 4.89
N THR A 3 26.71 52.20 5.10
CA THR A 3 26.58 50.93 4.35
C THR A 3 25.48 50.11 5.00
N LEU A 4 24.36 49.92 4.29
CA LEU A 4 23.29 48.99 4.69
C LEU A 4 23.70 47.59 4.27
N TYR A 5 23.87 46.69 5.24
CA TYR A 5 23.97 45.25 4.99
C TYR A 5 22.55 44.65 4.91
N ALA A 6 22.15 44.23 3.73
CA ALA A 6 20.93 43.47 3.53
C ALA A 6 21.17 41.99 3.92
N LEU A 7 20.55 41.55 5.03
CA LEU A 7 20.59 40.17 5.47
C LEU A 7 19.53 39.39 4.68
N ALA A 8 19.95 38.61 3.69
CA ALA A 8 19.08 37.73 2.93
C ALA A 8 18.73 36.51 3.79
N PHE A 9 17.49 36.44 4.27
CA PHE A 9 16.94 35.31 5.02
C PHE A 9 16.46 34.26 4.00
N THR A 10 17.26 33.24 3.75
CA THR A 10 16.85 32.07 2.96
C THR A 10 15.92 31.19 3.81
N LEU A 11 14.61 31.33 3.61
CA LEU A 11 13.63 30.33 4.12
C LEU A 11 13.87 29.01 3.38
N GLY A 12 14.52 28.06 4.04
CA GLY A 12 14.54 26.69 3.59
C GLY A 12 13.14 26.10 3.66
N LEU A 13 12.49 25.84 2.51
CA LEU A 13 11.29 25.01 2.46
C LEU A 13 11.70 23.59 2.86
N ALA A 14 11.59 23.26 4.14
CA ALA A 14 11.56 21.88 4.60
C ALA A 14 10.24 21.28 4.11
N GLY A 15 10.22 20.74 2.89
CA GLY A 15 9.13 19.95 2.39
C GLY A 15 8.94 18.77 3.36
N CYS A 16 7.70 18.51 3.79
CA CYS A 16 7.34 17.31 4.56
C CYS A 16 7.59 16.08 3.68
N ALA A 17 8.84 15.63 3.59
CA ALA A 17 9.15 14.32 3.09
C ALA A 17 8.51 13.32 4.07
N GLY A 18 7.56 12.49 3.56
CA GLY A 18 6.92 11.47 4.39
C GLY A 18 7.95 10.56 5.05
N VAL A 19 7.53 9.74 6.02
CA VAL A 19 8.42 8.80 6.72
C VAL A 19 9.07 7.86 5.70
N PRO A 20 10.41 7.77 5.62
CA PRO A 20 11.07 6.78 4.78
C PRO A 20 10.93 5.39 5.40
N VAL A 21 10.73 4.34 4.57
CA VAL A 21 10.60 2.95 5.04
C VAL A 21 11.84 2.48 5.81
N GLU A 22 13.00 3.02 5.48
CA GLU A 22 14.29 2.77 6.12
C GLU A 22 14.31 3.00 7.64
N LYS A 23 13.39 3.83 8.13
CA LYS A 23 13.25 4.09 9.56
C LYS A 23 12.90 2.84 10.35
N TYR A 24 12.31 1.85 9.71
CA TYR A 24 11.89 0.58 10.31
C TYR A 24 12.91 -0.55 10.15
N ARG A 25 14.10 -0.28 9.59
CA ARG A 25 15.11 -1.30 9.27
C ARG A 25 15.51 -2.20 10.44
N ALA A 26 15.50 -1.69 11.67
CA ALA A 26 15.83 -2.43 12.87
C ALA A 26 14.66 -3.21 13.48
N GLU A 27 13.44 -2.96 13.00
CA GLU A 27 12.21 -3.55 13.55
C GLU A 27 12.08 -5.03 13.14
N GLN A 28 11.42 -5.80 14.01
CA GLN A 28 11.15 -7.23 13.84
C GLN A 28 9.65 -7.53 13.95
N PRO A 29 9.19 -8.65 13.35
CA PRO A 29 9.94 -9.58 12.51
C PRO A 29 10.24 -8.96 11.14
N LYS A 30 11.32 -9.39 10.46
CA LYS A 30 11.62 -8.90 9.11
C LYS A 30 10.53 -9.35 8.12
N LEU A 31 10.05 -8.40 7.33
CA LEU A 31 9.07 -8.65 6.28
C LEU A 31 9.77 -9.04 4.97
N ASP A 32 9.49 -10.26 4.50
CA ASP A 32 9.72 -10.70 3.13
C ASP A 32 8.39 -11.10 2.51
N LEU A 33 8.00 -10.46 1.39
CA LEU A 33 6.71 -10.75 0.75
C LEU A 33 6.63 -12.19 0.24
N ALA A 34 7.76 -12.78 -0.20
CA ALA A 34 7.79 -14.15 -0.69
C ALA A 34 7.59 -15.18 0.43
N GLU A 35 7.92 -14.82 1.66
CA GLU A 35 7.67 -15.66 2.83
C GLU A 35 6.26 -15.45 3.38
N TYR A 36 5.87 -14.18 3.55
CA TYR A 36 4.57 -13.86 4.14
C TYR A 36 3.41 -14.20 3.22
N PHE A 37 3.42 -13.71 1.98
CA PHE A 37 2.40 -14.04 0.96
C PHE A 37 2.76 -15.33 0.23
N ASN A 38 2.78 -16.43 0.96
CA ASN A 38 2.95 -17.79 0.42
C ASN A 38 2.02 -18.75 1.15
N GLY A 39 1.07 -19.33 0.43
CA GLY A 39 -0.06 -20.10 0.96
C GLY A 39 -1.35 -19.27 0.98
N THR A 40 -2.27 -19.61 1.89
CA THR A 40 -3.58 -18.96 2.00
C THR A 40 -3.59 -17.94 3.13
N LEU A 41 -4.12 -16.76 2.84
CA LEU A 41 -4.33 -15.71 3.82
C LEU A 41 -5.80 -15.25 3.82
N ASP A 42 -6.27 -14.81 4.96
CA ASP A 42 -7.51 -14.05 5.10
C ASP A 42 -7.19 -12.57 5.33
N GLY A 43 -8.00 -11.69 4.78
CA GLY A 43 -7.94 -10.27 5.06
C GLY A 43 -9.31 -9.69 5.39
N TRP A 44 -9.36 -8.78 6.36
CA TRP A 44 -10.57 -8.02 6.72
C TRP A 44 -10.28 -6.56 6.62
N GLY A 45 -11.03 -5.86 5.78
CA GLY A 45 -10.80 -4.46 5.53
C GLY A 45 -12.05 -3.61 5.51
N MET A 46 -11.82 -2.31 5.68
CA MET A 46 -12.84 -1.29 5.54
C MET A 46 -12.29 -0.10 4.76
N PHE A 47 -13.14 0.47 3.91
CA PHE A 47 -12.90 1.74 3.26
C PHE A 47 -13.60 2.84 4.06
N GLN A 48 -12.84 3.88 4.41
CA GLN A 48 -13.33 5.10 5.05
C GLN A 48 -13.15 6.27 4.09
N ASP A 49 -14.17 7.08 3.95
CA ASP A 49 -14.08 8.31 3.17
C ASP A 49 -13.23 9.37 3.89
N ARG A 50 -13.12 10.55 3.29
CA ARG A 50 -12.34 11.67 3.87
C ARG A 50 -12.92 12.22 5.18
N SER A 51 -14.19 11.94 5.50
CA SER A 51 -14.85 12.33 6.75
C SER A 51 -14.56 11.33 7.89
N GLY A 52 -14.06 10.13 7.54
CA GLY A 52 -13.84 9.02 8.45
C GLY A 52 -15.03 8.05 8.53
N GLU A 53 -16.10 8.28 7.73
CA GLU A 53 -17.23 7.36 7.66
C GLU A 53 -16.83 6.05 6.99
N VAL A 54 -17.21 4.91 7.59
CA VAL A 54 -17.01 3.59 6.98
C VAL A 54 -18.05 3.37 5.89
N VAL A 55 -17.64 3.54 4.64
CA VAL A 55 -18.51 3.42 3.47
C VAL A 55 -18.69 1.98 3.03
N LYS A 56 -17.63 1.16 3.11
CA LYS A 56 -17.64 -0.23 2.65
C LYS A 56 -16.69 -1.10 3.46
N ARG A 57 -17.08 -2.35 3.70
CA ARG A 57 -16.23 -3.37 4.33
C ARG A 57 -16.08 -4.54 3.40
N PHE A 58 -15.04 -5.33 3.61
CA PHE A 58 -14.80 -6.54 2.82
C PHE A 58 -14.03 -7.59 3.62
N HIS A 59 -14.19 -8.82 3.19
CA HIS A 59 -13.31 -9.93 3.48
C HIS A 59 -12.63 -10.35 2.18
N VAL A 60 -11.35 -10.66 2.22
CA VAL A 60 -10.60 -11.17 1.08
C VAL A 60 -9.89 -12.47 1.45
N VAL A 61 -9.99 -13.46 0.58
CA VAL A 61 -9.16 -14.66 0.64
C VAL A 61 -8.09 -14.52 -0.43
N ILE A 62 -6.84 -14.71 -0.04
CA ILE A 62 -5.68 -14.60 -0.93
C ILE A 62 -5.03 -15.97 -1.05
N GLU A 63 -4.98 -16.50 -2.27
CA GLU A 63 -4.19 -17.68 -2.62
C GLU A 63 -2.88 -17.21 -3.26
N ALA A 64 -1.80 -17.34 -2.50
CA ALA A 64 -0.50 -16.80 -2.90
C ALA A 64 0.53 -17.90 -3.12
N ARG A 65 1.37 -17.75 -4.15
CA ARG A 65 2.46 -18.67 -4.49
C ARG A 65 3.62 -17.95 -5.15
N TRP A 66 4.81 -18.43 -4.91
CA TRP A 66 6.04 -17.90 -5.50
C TRP A 66 6.80 -18.97 -6.28
N GLN A 67 7.41 -18.56 -7.40
CA GLN A 67 8.33 -19.34 -8.19
C GLN A 67 9.57 -18.47 -8.48
N GLY A 68 10.68 -18.78 -7.81
CA GLY A 68 11.85 -17.92 -7.84
C GLY A 68 11.52 -16.53 -7.31
N ASN A 69 11.77 -15.51 -8.10
CA ASN A 69 11.50 -14.11 -7.74
C ASN A 69 10.10 -13.61 -8.11
N THR A 70 9.25 -14.46 -8.68
CA THR A 70 7.91 -14.07 -9.14
C THR A 70 6.84 -14.66 -8.26
N GLY A 71 5.97 -13.81 -7.72
CA GLY A 71 4.81 -14.17 -6.91
C GLY A 71 3.51 -13.91 -7.66
N THR A 72 2.52 -14.78 -7.43
CA THR A 72 1.14 -14.56 -7.86
C THR A 72 0.26 -14.56 -6.63
N LEU A 73 -0.56 -13.51 -6.46
CA LEU A 73 -1.55 -13.39 -5.40
C LEU A 73 -2.94 -13.29 -6.05
N ASP A 74 -3.75 -14.33 -5.89
CA ASP A 74 -5.16 -14.36 -6.32
C ASP A 74 -6.04 -13.92 -5.16
N GLU A 75 -6.56 -12.70 -5.22
CA GLU A 75 -7.37 -12.04 -4.20
C GLU A 75 -8.85 -12.14 -4.55
N ARG A 76 -9.65 -12.83 -3.72
CA ARG A 76 -11.10 -12.95 -3.89
C ARG A 76 -11.81 -12.19 -2.78
N PHE A 77 -12.46 -11.10 -3.16
CA PHE A 77 -13.15 -10.19 -2.28
C PHE A 77 -14.63 -10.56 -2.15
N THR A 78 -15.14 -10.50 -0.91
CA THR A 78 -16.56 -10.47 -0.59
C THR A 78 -16.87 -9.17 0.12
N TRP A 79 -17.70 -8.34 -0.50
CA TRP A 79 -18.04 -7.01 -0.02
C TRP A 79 -19.25 -7.03 0.91
N SER A 80 -19.39 -5.99 1.76
CA SER A 80 -20.50 -5.87 2.73
C SER A 80 -21.88 -5.71 2.09
N ASP A 81 -21.94 -5.36 0.79
CA ASP A 81 -23.17 -5.34 -0.01
C ASP A 81 -23.50 -6.68 -0.68
N GLY A 82 -22.74 -7.74 -0.38
CA GLY A 82 -22.90 -9.08 -0.93
C GLY A 82 -22.27 -9.28 -2.31
N THR A 83 -21.73 -8.24 -2.93
CA THR A 83 -21.01 -8.37 -4.21
C THR A 83 -19.65 -9.03 -4.02
N THR A 84 -19.11 -9.59 -5.10
CA THR A 84 -17.76 -10.19 -5.13
C THR A 84 -16.92 -9.58 -6.22
N SER A 85 -15.61 -9.59 -6.03
CA SER A 85 -14.64 -9.22 -7.07
C SER A 85 -13.35 -10.01 -6.91
N GLN A 86 -12.52 -10.01 -7.94
CA GLN A 86 -11.22 -10.68 -7.95
C GLN A 86 -10.16 -9.72 -8.48
N ARG A 87 -8.96 -9.81 -7.90
CA ARG A 87 -7.74 -9.19 -8.41
C ARG A 87 -6.62 -10.20 -8.36
N VAL A 88 -5.83 -10.27 -9.42
CA VAL A 88 -4.63 -11.11 -9.44
C VAL A 88 -3.42 -10.21 -9.60
N TRP A 89 -2.56 -10.20 -8.57
CA TRP A 89 -1.27 -9.56 -8.65
C TRP A 89 -0.22 -10.52 -9.19
N THR A 90 0.63 -9.99 -10.06
CA THR A 90 1.94 -10.57 -10.35
C THR A 90 2.99 -9.67 -9.72
N LEU A 91 3.72 -10.21 -8.75
CA LEU A 91 4.78 -9.51 -8.02
C LEU A 91 6.14 -10.00 -8.49
N VAL A 92 7.13 -9.12 -8.49
CA VAL A 92 8.53 -9.47 -8.76
C VAL A 92 9.39 -8.91 -7.64
N LYS A 93 10.20 -9.78 -7.01
CA LYS A 93 11.22 -9.39 -6.06
C LYS A 93 12.48 -8.98 -6.82
N ASP A 94 12.82 -7.70 -6.76
CA ASP A 94 13.98 -7.11 -7.45
C ASP A 94 15.07 -6.75 -6.43
N GLY A 95 15.70 -7.79 -5.88
CA GLY A 95 16.73 -7.66 -4.86
C GLY A 95 16.18 -7.57 -3.43
N GLU A 96 17.03 -7.19 -2.48
CA GLU A 96 16.64 -7.11 -1.07
C GLU A 96 15.71 -5.92 -0.84
N GLY A 97 14.52 -6.23 -0.28
CA GLY A 97 13.53 -5.22 0.10
C GLY A 97 12.90 -4.43 -1.05
N ARG A 98 13.14 -4.79 -2.32
CA ARG A 98 12.54 -4.13 -3.47
C ARG A 98 11.60 -5.06 -4.21
N TYR A 99 10.44 -4.53 -4.55
CA TYR A 99 9.40 -5.28 -5.24
C TYR A 99 8.72 -4.41 -6.29
N THR A 100 8.28 -5.04 -7.35
CA THR A 100 7.34 -4.45 -8.32
C THR A 100 6.12 -5.32 -8.47
N GLY A 101 5.00 -4.76 -8.94
CA GLY A 101 3.77 -5.52 -9.13
C GLY A 101 2.90 -4.98 -10.25
N ARG A 102 2.06 -5.87 -10.78
CA ARG A 102 1.04 -5.55 -11.78
C ARG A 102 -0.23 -6.30 -11.49
N ALA A 103 -1.37 -5.66 -11.78
CA ALA A 103 -2.69 -6.26 -11.80
C ALA A 103 -3.50 -5.57 -12.91
N ASP A 104 -4.61 -6.19 -13.35
CA ASP A 104 -5.39 -5.69 -14.50
C ASP A 104 -6.00 -4.31 -14.27
N ASP A 105 -6.32 -3.98 -13.00
CA ASP A 105 -6.87 -2.69 -12.58
C ASP A 105 -5.81 -1.69 -12.11
N VAL A 106 -4.52 -2.02 -12.21
CA VAL A 106 -3.39 -1.16 -11.86
C VAL A 106 -2.79 -0.52 -13.10
N ILE A 107 -2.68 0.80 -13.08
CA ILE A 107 -2.08 1.58 -14.16
C ILE A 107 -0.56 1.54 -14.02
N GLY A 108 0.10 0.97 -15.04
CA GLY A 108 1.56 0.85 -15.07
C GLY A 108 2.09 -0.22 -14.12
N THR A 109 3.05 0.14 -13.29
CA THR A 109 3.73 -0.78 -12.38
C THR A 109 3.69 -0.23 -10.95
N ALA A 110 3.22 -1.04 -10.02
CA ALA A 110 3.32 -0.75 -8.60
C ALA A 110 4.76 -0.95 -8.12
N VAL A 111 5.19 -0.16 -7.13
CA VAL A 111 6.52 -0.25 -6.54
C VAL A 111 6.44 -0.41 -5.03
N GLY A 112 7.29 -1.29 -4.49
CA GLY A 112 7.37 -1.61 -3.08
C GLY A 112 8.77 -1.57 -2.53
N GLU A 113 8.90 -1.01 -1.34
CA GLU A 113 10.13 -0.93 -0.58
C GLU A 113 9.89 -1.47 0.83
N ALA A 114 10.66 -2.48 1.25
CA ALA A 114 10.57 -3.08 2.56
C ALA A 114 11.83 -2.83 3.37
N ALA A 115 11.66 -2.53 4.66
CA ALA A 115 12.75 -2.43 5.62
C ALA A 115 12.25 -2.86 7.00
N GLY A 116 12.98 -3.76 7.66
CA GLY A 116 12.55 -4.36 8.92
C GLY A 116 11.17 -5.02 8.77
N ASN A 117 10.22 -4.67 9.61
CA ASN A 117 8.85 -5.21 9.57
C ASN A 117 7.89 -4.43 8.67
N ALA A 118 8.35 -3.38 7.99
CA ALA A 118 7.51 -2.48 7.21
C ALA A 118 7.70 -2.65 5.70
N LEU A 119 6.61 -2.47 4.94
CA LEU A 119 6.59 -2.30 3.49
C LEU A 119 5.80 -1.04 3.18
N ARG A 120 6.31 -0.22 2.27
CA ARG A 120 5.56 0.82 1.59
C ARG A 120 5.30 0.39 0.16
N TRP A 121 4.02 0.31 -0.25
CA TRP A 121 3.59 -0.11 -1.57
C TRP A 121 2.79 1.00 -2.25
N ARG A 122 3.18 1.41 -3.44
CA ARG A 122 2.57 2.55 -4.15
C ARG A 122 2.14 2.15 -5.55
N TYR A 123 0.92 2.52 -5.92
CA TYR A 123 0.37 2.24 -7.25
C TYR A 123 -0.77 3.22 -7.59
N VAL A 124 -1.17 3.21 -8.85
CA VAL A 124 -2.35 3.93 -9.34
C VAL A 124 -3.40 2.89 -9.73
N LEU A 125 -4.59 3.00 -9.15
CA LEU A 125 -5.70 2.09 -9.41
C LEU A 125 -6.72 2.74 -10.34
N ALA A 126 -7.20 1.99 -11.34
CA ALA A 126 -8.31 2.35 -12.21
C ALA A 126 -9.63 1.93 -11.55
N LEU A 127 -10.28 2.85 -10.82
CA LEU A 127 -11.53 2.57 -10.10
C LEU A 127 -12.75 2.95 -10.95
N PRO A 128 -13.67 2.01 -11.22
CA PRO A 128 -14.99 2.34 -11.80
C PRO A 128 -15.88 2.97 -10.72
N VAL A 129 -16.29 4.21 -10.93
CA VAL A 129 -17.22 4.94 -10.06
C VAL A 129 -18.24 5.66 -10.95
N ASP A 130 -19.52 5.36 -10.77
CA ASP A 130 -20.65 6.00 -11.50
C ASP A 130 -20.46 6.03 -13.02
N GLY A 131 -20.02 4.89 -13.59
CA GLY A 131 -19.82 4.73 -15.04
C GLY A 131 -18.57 5.43 -15.61
N LYS A 132 -17.72 6.00 -14.74
CA LYS A 132 -16.45 6.62 -15.11
C LYS A 132 -15.30 5.88 -14.46
N THR A 133 -14.15 5.83 -15.14
CA THR A 133 -12.93 5.30 -14.56
C THR A 133 -12.11 6.42 -13.93
N TRP A 134 -11.83 6.28 -12.64
CA TRP A 134 -10.99 7.18 -11.88
C TRP A 134 -9.63 6.57 -11.64
N HIS A 135 -8.56 7.31 -11.96
CA HIS A 135 -7.21 6.94 -11.58
C HIS A 135 -6.94 7.51 -10.19
N VAL A 136 -6.74 6.64 -9.21
CA VAL A 136 -6.56 6.98 -7.79
C VAL A 136 -5.21 6.50 -7.34
N ASP A 137 -4.44 7.40 -6.72
CA ASP A 137 -3.14 7.07 -6.13
C ASP A 137 -3.34 6.36 -4.80
N PHE A 138 -2.66 5.24 -4.61
CA PHE A 138 -2.61 4.45 -3.38
C PHE A 138 -1.20 4.48 -2.80
N ASP A 139 -1.10 4.76 -1.51
CA ASP A 139 0.12 4.71 -0.71
C ASP A 139 -0.13 3.83 0.51
N ASP A 140 0.23 2.57 0.37
CA ASP A 140 -0.02 1.53 1.35
C ASP A 140 1.18 1.39 2.28
N TRP A 141 0.91 1.38 3.56
CA TRP A 141 1.86 0.99 4.59
C TRP A 141 1.42 -0.30 5.24
N MET A 142 2.28 -1.31 5.17
CA MET A 142 2.05 -2.62 5.77
C MET A 142 3.09 -2.85 6.86
N PHE A 143 2.65 -3.41 7.98
CA PHE A 143 3.49 -3.72 9.13
C PHE A 143 3.26 -5.15 9.56
N LEU A 144 4.29 -5.97 9.47
CA LEU A 144 4.26 -7.34 10.00
C LEU A 144 4.34 -7.28 11.52
N MET A 145 3.29 -7.78 12.19
CA MET A 145 3.16 -7.70 13.65
C MET A 145 3.75 -8.92 14.34
N ASP A 146 3.56 -10.09 13.74
CA ASP A 146 4.12 -11.38 14.10
C ASP A 146 4.26 -12.26 12.84
N ASP A 147 4.50 -13.54 12.96
CA ASP A 147 4.64 -14.47 11.82
C ASP A 147 3.36 -14.67 11.01
N LYS A 148 2.21 -14.25 11.52
CA LYS A 148 0.89 -14.47 10.90
C LYS A 148 0.11 -13.21 10.58
N VAL A 149 0.23 -12.16 11.38
CA VAL A 149 -0.61 -10.97 11.31
C VAL A 149 0.16 -9.80 10.70
N MET A 150 -0.44 -9.20 9.68
CA MET A 150 0.04 -7.94 9.10
C MET A 150 -1.07 -6.91 9.07
N LEU A 151 -0.76 -5.70 9.49
CA LEU A 151 -1.67 -4.55 9.40
C LEU A 151 -1.30 -3.70 8.19
N ASN A 152 -2.31 -3.26 7.46
CA ASN A 152 -2.16 -2.36 6.32
C ASN A 152 -3.04 -1.12 6.51
N ARG A 153 -2.46 0.01 6.21
CA ARG A 153 -3.15 1.28 6.04
C ARG A 153 -2.81 1.87 4.68
N SER A 154 -3.83 2.10 3.86
CA SER A 154 -3.72 2.57 2.50
C SER A 154 -4.35 3.95 2.37
N LEU A 155 -3.56 4.96 2.05
CA LEU A 155 -4.06 6.30 1.76
C LEU A 155 -4.46 6.38 0.29
N MET A 156 -5.69 6.83 0.04
CA MET A 156 -6.22 7.08 -1.29
C MET A 156 -6.20 8.57 -1.59
N SER A 157 -5.59 8.96 -2.72
CA SER A 157 -5.54 10.36 -3.14
C SER A 157 -5.70 10.53 -4.64
N LYS A 158 -6.06 11.75 -5.06
CA LYS A 158 -6.09 12.16 -6.46
C LYS A 158 -5.69 13.61 -6.56
N TRP A 159 -4.76 13.93 -7.47
CA TRP A 159 -4.22 15.29 -7.63
C TRP A 159 -3.71 15.90 -6.32
N GLY A 160 -3.18 15.06 -5.40
CA GLY A 160 -2.72 15.48 -4.09
C GLY A 160 -3.81 15.65 -3.03
N PHE A 161 -5.10 15.50 -3.37
CA PHE A 161 -6.20 15.56 -2.40
C PHE A 161 -6.52 14.17 -1.86
N ARG A 162 -6.60 14.04 -0.54
CA ARG A 162 -7.05 12.80 0.12
C ARG A 162 -8.51 12.54 -0.23
N LEU A 163 -8.80 11.30 -0.68
CA LEU A 163 -10.15 10.81 -0.96
C LEU A 163 -10.69 9.96 0.18
N GLY A 164 -9.83 9.21 0.83
CA GLY A 164 -10.17 8.28 1.90
C GLY A 164 -8.99 7.41 2.28
N GLU A 165 -9.27 6.36 3.02
CA GLU A 165 -8.28 5.35 3.36
C GLU A 165 -8.89 3.95 3.46
N VAL A 166 -8.07 2.94 3.27
CA VAL A 166 -8.40 1.55 3.57
C VAL A 166 -7.56 1.12 4.77
N THR A 167 -8.24 0.57 5.77
CA THR A 167 -7.58 -0.17 6.85
C THR A 167 -7.84 -1.65 6.61
N LEU A 168 -6.80 -2.46 6.66
CA LEU A 168 -6.87 -3.89 6.34
C LEU A 168 -5.94 -4.67 7.29
N SER A 169 -6.43 -5.77 7.82
CA SER A 169 -5.65 -6.76 8.57
C SER A 169 -5.57 -8.04 7.77
N PHE A 170 -4.37 -8.54 7.55
CA PHE A 170 -4.12 -9.86 6.97
C PHE A 170 -3.76 -10.87 8.05
N ARG A 171 -4.17 -12.10 7.84
CA ARG A 171 -3.79 -13.25 8.68
C ARG A 171 -3.47 -14.46 7.83
N LYS A 172 -2.26 -14.96 7.98
CA LYS A 172 -1.82 -16.22 7.36
C LYS A 172 -2.49 -17.40 8.08
N ARG A 173 -3.05 -18.33 7.31
CA ARG A 173 -3.71 -19.56 7.84
C ARG A 173 -2.72 -20.56 8.41
#